data_35b28bf4a57941f725e8bdef075fbd6f
#
_entry.id   35b28bf4a57941f725e8bdef075fbd6f
#
_cell.length_a   1.000
_cell.length_b   1.000
_cell.length_c   1.000
_cell.angle_alpha   90.00
_cell.angle_beta   90.00
_cell.angle_gamma   90.00
#
_symmetry.space_group_name_H-M   'P 1'
#
loop_
_entity.id
_entity.type
_entity.pdbx_description
1 polymer ?
#
loop_
_entity_poly.entity_id
_entity_poly.type
_entity_poly.pdbx_seq_one_letter_code
_entity_poly.pdbx_strand_id
1 'polypeptide(L)' 'MLFAKTKPELNLIEFRKACIVIDSCKTYGQLKNAMNYANLFYKKNKDFKSYQHLMKLVSRKLEETNVN' A
#
# COMPACT_ATOMS: atom_id res chain seq x y z
N MET A 1 -24.02 6.63 15.42
CA MET A 1 -23.46 6.40 15.29
C MET A 1 -22.95 6.23 14.64
N LEU A 2 -22.78 6.33 14.56
CA LEU A 2 -22.21 6.15 14.15
C LEU A 2 -21.51 5.88 13.56
N PHE A 3 -21.17 5.72 13.50
CA PHE A 3 -20.47 5.55 13.08
C PHE A 3 -19.96 5.21 12.33
N ALA A 4 -20.03 5.07 12.47
CA ALA A 4 -19.82 4.70 11.76
C ALA A 4 -18.90 4.95 10.89
N LYS A 5 -18.72 5.28 10.65
CA LYS A 5 -17.99 5.62 9.96
C LYS A 5 -16.81 5.19 9.90
N THR A 6 -16.39 5.43 10.07
CA THR A 6 -15.22 5.24 10.01
C THR A 6 -14.92 3.96 10.16
N LYS A 7 -14.73 3.20 9.67
CA LYS A 7 -14.34 1.94 9.75
C LYS A 7 -12.88 1.82 9.79
N PRO A 8 -12.25 2.17 10.89
CA PRO A 8 -10.79 2.06 11.01
C PRO A 8 -10.34 0.63 10.83
N GLU A 9 -11.16 -0.31 11.21
CA GLU A 9 -10.81 -1.71 11.03
C GLU A 9 -10.69 -2.09 9.58
N LEU A 10 -11.63 -1.63 8.79
CA LEU A 10 -11.61 -1.93 7.36
C LEU A 10 -10.41 -1.30 6.70
N ASN A 11 -10.11 -0.08 7.11
CA ASN A 11 -8.96 0.63 6.59
C ASN A 11 -7.67 -0.14 6.91
N LEU A 12 -7.57 -0.64 8.12
CA LEU A 12 -6.40 -1.38 8.54
C LEU A 12 -6.23 -2.67 7.74
N ILE A 13 -7.33 -3.35 7.47
CA ILE A 13 -7.26 -4.58 6.70
C ILE A 13 -6.75 -4.30 5.29
N GLU A 14 -7.26 -3.26 4.67
CA GLU A 14 -6.82 -2.90 3.33
C GLU A 14 -5.36 -2.48 3.33
N PHE A 15 -4.95 -1.75 4.36
CA PHE A 15 -3.57 -1.34 4.49
C PHE A 15 -2.65 -2.56 4.59
N ARG A 16 -3.04 -3.53 5.39
CA ARG A 16 -2.25 -4.75 5.56
C ARG A 16 -2.13 -5.51 4.25
N LYS A 17 -3.23 -5.60 3.52
CA LYS A 17 -3.21 -6.27 2.23
C LYS A 17 -2.25 -5.58 1.29
N ALA A 18 -2.26 -4.26 1.28
CA ALA A 18 -1.35 -3.51 0.43
C ALA A 18 0.09 -3.77 0.81
N CYS A 19 0.37 -3.83 2.10
CA CYS A 19 1.71 -4.13 2.56
C CYS A 19 2.17 -5.50 2.08
N ILE A 20 1.28 -6.48 2.18
CA ILE A 20 1.62 -7.83 1.75
C ILE A 20 1.87 -7.87 0.26
N VAL A 21 1.04 -7.18 -0.50
CA VAL A 21 1.20 -7.15 -1.95
C VAL A 21 2.56 -6.56 -2.32
N ILE A 22 2.92 -5.45 -1.68
CA ILE A 22 4.20 -4.82 -1.96
C ILE A 22 5.34 -5.72 -1.55
N ASP A 23 5.22 -6.32 -0.38
CA ASP A 23 6.30 -7.15 0.16
C ASP A 23 6.54 -8.40 -0.69
N SER A 24 5.51 -8.89 -1.35
CA SER A 24 5.63 -10.11 -2.15
C SER A 24 6.14 -9.83 -3.56
N CYS A 25 6.33 -8.58 -3.92
CA CYS A 25 6.83 -8.25 -5.25
C CYS A 25 8.27 -8.68 -5.41
N LYS A 26 8.57 -9.27 -6.57
CA LYS A 26 9.93 -9.71 -6.87
C LYS A 26 10.46 -9.11 -8.15
N THR A 27 9.60 -8.53 -8.96
CA THR A 27 10.03 -7.91 -10.20
C THR A 27 9.52 -6.48 -10.23
N TYR A 28 10.15 -5.69 -11.09
CA TYR A 28 9.72 -4.31 -11.25
C TYR A 28 8.27 -4.22 -11.73
N GLY A 29 7.89 -5.12 -12.64
CA GLY A 29 6.52 -5.12 -13.13
C GLY A 29 5.50 -5.35 -12.04
N GLN A 30 5.82 -6.30 -11.14
CA GLN A 30 4.93 -6.55 -10.01
C GLN A 30 4.88 -5.35 -9.08
N LEU A 31 6.02 -4.72 -8.87
CA LEU A 31 6.08 -3.56 -7.99
C LEU A 31 5.26 -2.40 -8.55
N LYS A 32 5.28 -2.25 -9.86
CA LYS A 32 4.49 -1.23 -10.51
C LYS A 32 3.01 -1.44 -10.26
N ASN A 33 2.56 -2.70 -10.32
CA ASN A 33 1.18 -3.03 -10.01
C ASN A 33 0.85 -2.74 -8.55
N ALA A 34 1.81 -3.00 -7.67
CA ALA A 34 1.62 -2.71 -6.25
C ALA A 34 1.49 -1.21 -6.01
N MET A 35 2.22 -0.40 -6.77
CA MET A 35 2.08 1.05 -6.67
C MET A 35 0.68 1.49 -7.03
N ASN A 36 0.11 0.89 -8.07
CA ASN A 36 -1.27 1.18 -8.43
C ASN A 36 -2.23 0.81 -7.31
N TYR A 37 -1.94 -0.30 -6.67
CA TYR A 37 -2.75 -0.73 -5.54
C TYR A 37 -2.71 0.31 -4.42
N ALA A 38 -1.52 0.83 -4.13
CA ALA A 38 -1.37 1.85 -3.11
C ALA A 38 -2.11 3.12 -3.47
N ASN A 39 -2.07 3.50 -4.74
CA ASN A 39 -2.79 4.67 -5.21
C ASN A 39 -4.30 4.51 -5.05
N LEU A 40 -4.80 3.33 -5.36
CA LEU A 40 -6.22 3.05 -5.20
C LEU A 40 -6.61 3.08 -3.72
N PHE A 41 -5.73 2.56 -2.88
CA PHE A 41 -5.97 2.61 -1.45
C PHE A 41 -6.12 4.06 -0.97
N TYR A 42 -5.21 4.91 -1.41
CA TYR A 42 -5.26 6.31 -1.01
C TYR A 42 -6.52 6.99 -1.54
N LYS A 43 -6.85 6.70 -2.78
CA LYS A 43 -8.03 7.29 -3.39
C LYS A 43 -9.29 6.91 -2.63
N LYS A 44 -9.35 5.67 -2.17
CA LYS A 44 -10.52 5.16 -1.49
C LYS A 44 -10.59 5.64 -0.06
N ASN A 45 -9.49 5.61 0.64
CA ASN A 45 -9.48 5.87 2.08
C ASN A 45 -8.99 7.25 2.46
N LYS A 46 -8.30 7.94 1.57
CA LYS A 46 -7.77 9.27 1.85
C LYS A 46 -6.88 9.29 3.07
N ASP A 47 -6.22 8.19 3.37
CA ASP A 47 -5.34 8.09 4.52
C ASP A 47 -3.92 8.34 4.07
N PHE A 48 -3.51 9.59 4.13
CA PHE A 48 -2.23 10.00 3.61
C PHE A 48 -1.06 9.35 4.35
N LYS A 49 -1.21 9.22 5.66
CA LYS A 49 -0.13 8.62 6.45
C LYS A 49 0.12 7.18 6.06
N SER A 50 -0.95 6.42 5.91
CA SER A 50 -0.82 5.04 5.46
C SER A 50 -0.25 4.98 4.05
N TYR A 51 -0.71 5.88 3.20
CA TYR A 51 -0.22 5.95 1.83
C TYR A 51 1.29 6.21 1.81
N GLN A 52 1.75 7.15 2.63
CA GLN A 52 3.18 7.44 2.73
C GLN A 52 3.96 6.21 3.15
N HIS A 53 3.43 5.48 4.10
CA HIS A 53 4.08 4.26 4.56
C HIS A 53 4.20 3.25 3.44
N LEU A 54 3.12 3.09 2.68
CA LEU A 54 3.13 2.17 1.55
C LEU A 54 4.15 2.57 0.51
N MET A 55 4.25 3.86 0.23
CA MET A 55 5.20 4.33 -0.75
C MET A 55 6.64 4.15 -0.29
N LYS A 56 6.87 4.23 1.01
CA LYS A 56 8.19 3.93 1.56
C LYS A 56 8.55 2.47 1.31
N LEU A 57 7.59 1.58 1.52
CA LEU A 57 7.81 0.17 1.25
C LEU A 57 8.13 -0.06 -0.22
N VAL A 58 7.40 0.63 -1.09
CA VAL A 58 7.65 0.52 -2.52
C VAL A 58 9.06 0.96 -2.85
N SER A 59 9.50 2.07 -2.28
CA SER A 59 10.85 2.57 -2.53
C SER A 59 11.91 1.56 -2.10
N ARG A 60 11.71 0.96 -0.94
CA ARG A 60 12.67 -0.04 -0.46
C ARG A 60 12.73 -1.23 -1.38
N LYS A 61 11.57 -1.70 -1.82
CA LYS A 61 11.53 -2.83 -2.73
C LYS A 61 12.18 -2.46 -4.06
N LEU A 62 11.96 -1.25 -4.51
CA LEU A 62 12.56 -0.79 -5.74
C LEU A 62 14.07 -0.83 -5.66
N GLU A 63 14.62 -0.38 -4.55
CA GLU A 63 16.06 -0.44 -4.35
C GLU A 63 16.55 -1.87 -4.34
N GLU A 64 15.82 -2.76 -3.71
CA GLU A 64 16.22 -4.15 -3.65
C GLU A 64 16.23 -4.78 -5.03
N THR A 65 15.23 -4.48 -5.85
CA THR A 65 15.19 -5.04 -7.19
C THR A 65 16.25 -4.43 -8.10
N ASN A 66 16.61 -3.17 -7.85
CA ASN A 66 17.63 -2.53 -8.67
C ASN A 66 19.03 -3.07 -8.39
N VAL A 67 19.25 -3.50 -7.19
CA VAL A 67 20.57 -4.01 -6.81
C VAL A 67 20.90 -5.26 -7.58
N ASN A 68 19.92 -5.99 -7.97
CA ASN A 68 20.14 -7.19 -8.76
C ASN A 68 20.39 -6.86 -10.21
#